data_9d23cc0f9c9fc95624e48251aee2183d
#
_entry.id   9d23cc0f9c9fc95624e48251aee2183d
#
_cell.length_a   1.000
_cell.length_b   1.000
_cell.length_c   1.000
_cell.angle_alpha   90.00
_cell.angle_beta   90.00
_cell.angle_gamma   90.00
#
_symmetry.space_group_name_H-M   'P 1'
#
loop_
_entity.id
_entity.type
_entity.pdbx_description
1 polymer ?
#
loop_
_entity_poly.entity_id
_entity_poly.type
_entity_poly.pdbx_seq_one_letter_code
_entity_poly.pdbx_strand_id
1 'polypeptide(L)'
;MSKSEDCLFCKIIDGRIPSEKVYEDDTTYAFKDINPKAKVHVLIVPKDHYANVAELAAADPAELAHIVGLAQGIADKEFSGADRLVFNTGLDAGQTVFHVHAHVLTGEKLDE
;
A
#
# COMPACT_ATOMS: atom_id res chain seq x y z
N MET A 1 -0.28 -0.08 -18.71
CA MET A 1 0.45 -1.21 -18.44
C MET A 1 0.17 -1.75 -17.11
N SER A 2 -0.27 -2.81 -17.07
CA SER A 2 -0.84 -3.20 -15.84
C SER A 2 0.07 -4.05 -15.02
N LYS A 3 0.25 -5.30 -15.30
CA LYS A 3 0.79 -6.21 -14.31
C LYS A 3 2.04 -6.91 -14.81
N SER A 4 2.85 -7.37 -13.87
CA SER A 4 4.06 -8.12 -14.16
C SER A 4 3.88 -9.54 -13.65
N GLU A 5 4.27 -10.52 -14.46
CA GLU A 5 4.13 -11.93 -14.09
C GLU A 5 4.93 -12.32 -12.86
N ASP A 6 6.07 -11.65 -12.64
CA ASP A 6 6.95 -12.00 -11.52
C ASP A 6 6.66 -11.18 -10.27
N CYS A 7 5.65 -10.31 -10.30
CA CYS A 7 5.37 -9.40 -9.21
C CYS A 7 4.50 -10.09 -8.14
N LEU A 8 5.01 -10.15 -6.92
CA LEU A 8 4.28 -10.73 -5.80
C LEU A 8 2.93 -10.03 -5.58
N PHE A 9 2.93 -8.69 -5.59
CA PHE A 9 1.68 -7.96 -5.33
C PHE A 9 0.70 -8.07 -6.49
N CYS A 10 1.19 -8.17 -7.73
CA CYS A 10 0.30 -8.44 -8.86
C CYS A 10 -0.40 -9.79 -8.69
N LYS A 11 0.31 -10.79 -8.16
CA LYS A 11 -0.29 -12.10 -7.89
C LYS A 11 -1.30 -12.05 -6.76
N ILE A 12 -1.07 -11.21 -5.76
CA ILE A 12 -2.02 -11.00 -4.67
C ILE A 12 -3.28 -10.33 -5.22
N ILE A 13 -3.12 -9.31 -6.03
CA ILE A 13 -4.24 -8.59 -6.66
C ILE A 13 -5.09 -9.54 -7.49
N ASP A 14 -4.46 -10.46 -8.21
CA ASP A 14 -5.16 -11.42 -9.07
C ASP A 14 -5.77 -12.58 -8.29
N GLY A 15 -5.52 -12.67 -6.98
CA GLY A 15 -6.03 -13.76 -6.17
C GLY A 15 -5.23 -15.05 -6.24
N ARG A 16 -4.08 -15.04 -6.92
CA ARG A 16 -3.22 -16.23 -7.03
C ARG A 16 -2.46 -16.50 -5.75
N ILE A 17 -2.20 -15.47 -4.94
CA ILE A 17 -1.58 -15.60 -3.63
C ILE A 17 -2.57 -15.03 -2.62
N PRO A 18 -2.91 -15.77 -1.56
CA PRO A 18 -3.89 -15.29 -0.59
C PRO A 18 -3.39 -14.10 0.20
N SER A 19 -4.33 -13.25 0.60
CA SER A 19 -4.06 -12.09 1.43
C SER A 19 -5.30 -11.79 2.27
N GLU A 20 -5.11 -11.01 3.32
CA GLU A 20 -6.23 -10.58 4.15
C GLU A 20 -6.67 -9.20 3.65
N LYS A 21 -7.65 -9.20 2.77
CA LYS A 21 -8.12 -7.99 2.10
C LYS A 21 -8.80 -7.04 3.07
N VAL A 22 -8.46 -5.76 2.96
CA VAL A 22 -9.06 -4.67 3.74
C VAL A 22 -9.99 -3.84 2.87
N TYR A 23 -9.63 -3.62 1.61
CA TYR A 23 -10.38 -2.77 0.71
C TYR A 23 -10.00 -3.08 -0.73
N GLU A 24 -10.94 -2.90 -1.65
CA GLU A 24 -10.66 -3.04 -3.08
C GLU A 24 -11.65 -2.21 -3.88
N ASP A 25 -11.14 -1.55 -4.92
CA ASP A 25 -11.99 -0.92 -5.94
C ASP A 25 -11.35 -1.16 -7.31
N ASP A 26 -11.80 -0.44 -8.34
CA ASP A 26 -11.36 -0.69 -9.71
C ASP A 26 -9.87 -0.48 -9.91
N THR A 27 -9.24 0.39 -9.14
CA THR A 27 -7.85 0.80 -9.37
C THR A 27 -6.91 0.46 -8.22
N THR A 28 -7.44 0.05 -7.07
CA THR A 28 -6.65 -0.03 -5.82
C THR A 28 -7.02 -1.25 -5.01
N TYR A 29 -6.04 -1.81 -4.33
CA TYR A 29 -6.22 -2.96 -3.47
C TYR A 29 -5.48 -2.71 -2.16
N ALA A 30 -6.10 -3.08 -1.04
CA ALA A 30 -5.48 -2.91 0.28
C ALA A 30 -5.60 -4.20 1.07
N PHE A 31 -4.52 -4.58 1.75
CA PHE A 31 -4.48 -5.82 2.51
C PHE A 31 -3.53 -5.67 3.70
N LYS A 32 -3.69 -6.56 4.68
CA LYS A 32 -2.87 -6.50 5.89
C LYS A 32 -1.48 -7.05 5.62
N ASP A 33 -0.47 -6.38 6.19
CA ASP A 33 0.90 -6.86 6.16
C ASP A 33 1.02 -8.10 7.04
N ILE A 34 1.69 -9.14 6.54
CA ILE A 34 1.87 -10.38 7.32
C ILE A 34 2.93 -10.23 8.41
N ASN A 35 3.73 -9.18 8.35
CA ASN A 35 4.75 -8.86 9.37
C ASN A 35 4.49 -7.46 9.91
N PRO A 36 3.41 -7.25 10.66
CA PRO A 36 3.01 -5.89 11.04
C PRO A 36 4.02 -5.22 11.95
N LYS A 37 4.25 -3.92 11.68
CA LYS A 37 5.14 -3.08 12.47
C LYS A 37 4.35 -2.15 13.39
N ALA A 38 3.03 -2.27 13.40
CA ALA A 38 2.14 -1.51 14.27
C ALA A 38 0.92 -2.37 14.52
N LYS A 39 0.08 -1.98 15.47
CA LYS A 39 -1.14 -2.71 15.80
C LYS A 39 -2.02 -2.90 14.55
N VAL A 40 -2.09 -1.89 13.71
CA VAL A 40 -2.72 -1.98 12.40
C VAL A 40 -1.69 -1.58 11.36
N HIS A 41 -1.40 -2.49 10.45
CA HIS A 41 -0.41 -2.26 9.39
C HIS A 41 -1.01 -2.76 8.09
N VAL A 42 -1.43 -1.83 7.24
CA VAL A 42 -2.10 -2.12 5.98
C VAL A 42 -1.21 -1.67 4.83
N LEU A 43 -1.17 -2.45 3.78
CA LEU A 43 -0.50 -2.09 2.53
C LEU A 43 -1.56 -1.69 1.52
N ILE A 44 -1.38 -0.54 0.87
CA ILE A 44 -2.27 -0.08 -0.19
C ILE A 44 -1.49 -0.02 -1.48
N VAL A 45 -1.99 -0.71 -2.50
CA VAL A 45 -1.29 -0.82 -3.79
C VAL A 45 -2.21 -0.43 -4.93
N PRO A 46 -1.69 0.25 -5.97
CA PRO A 46 -2.46 0.40 -7.21
C PRO A 46 -2.50 -0.95 -7.93
N LYS A 47 -3.60 -1.21 -8.65
CA LYS A 47 -3.70 -2.45 -9.41
C LYS A 47 -2.76 -2.46 -10.62
N ASP A 48 -2.50 -1.29 -11.21
CA ASP A 48 -1.50 -1.19 -12.25
C ASP A 48 -0.11 -1.22 -11.63
N HIS A 49 0.82 -1.83 -12.34
CA HIS A 49 2.17 -2.03 -11.82
C HIS A 49 3.04 -0.79 -12.07
N TYR A 50 3.51 -0.18 -10.99
CA TYR A 50 4.54 0.85 -10.99
C TYR A 50 5.60 0.42 -9.99
N ALA A 51 6.86 0.60 -10.31
CA ALA A 51 7.94 0.09 -9.46
C ALA A 51 8.00 0.81 -8.11
N ASN A 52 7.73 2.11 -8.09
CA ASN A 52 7.84 2.91 -6.87
C ASN A 52 6.93 4.13 -6.92
N VAL A 53 6.91 4.89 -5.82
CA VAL A 53 6.00 6.02 -5.71
C VAL A 53 6.33 7.16 -6.66
N ALA A 54 7.60 7.32 -7.04
CA ALA A 54 7.97 8.36 -7.99
C ALA A 54 7.39 8.07 -9.37
N GLU A 55 7.43 6.80 -9.80
CA GLU A 55 6.81 6.40 -11.06
C GLU A 55 5.31 6.59 -11.03
N LEU A 56 4.67 6.22 -9.91
CA LEU A 56 3.24 6.39 -9.76
C LEU A 56 2.85 7.87 -9.83
N ALA A 57 3.57 8.71 -9.11
CA ALA A 57 3.28 10.14 -9.08
C ALA A 57 3.40 10.77 -10.47
N ALA A 58 4.37 10.33 -11.26
CA ALA A 58 4.59 10.86 -12.61
C ALA A 58 3.52 10.37 -13.59
N ALA A 59 3.11 9.09 -13.48
CA ALA A 59 2.22 8.48 -14.46
C ALA A 59 0.75 8.66 -14.10
N ASP A 60 0.41 8.61 -12.82
CA ASP A 60 -0.98 8.66 -12.38
C ASP A 60 -1.11 9.33 -11.01
N PRO A 61 -0.93 10.64 -10.95
CA PRO A 61 -1.02 11.36 -9.68
C PRO A 61 -2.39 11.25 -9.01
N ALA A 62 -3.45 11.06 -9.78
CA ALA A 62 -4.79 10.88 -9.21
C ALA A 62 -4.87 9.60 -8.38
N GLU A 63 -4.21 8.52 -8.83
CA GLU A 63 -4.17 7.28 -8.08
C GLU A 63 -3.38 7.45 -6.79
N LEU A 64 -2.28 8.21 -6.82
CA LEU A 64 -1.52 8.50 -5.61
C LEU A 64 -2.39 9.24 -4.59
N ALA A 65 -3.11 10.27 -5.06
CA ALA A 65 -4.01 11.02 -4.19
C ALA A 65 -5.10 10.11 -3.61
N HIS A 66 -5.63 9.19 -4.40
CA HIS A 66 -6.63 8.23 -3.96
C HIS A 66 -6.08 7.33 -2.84
N ILE A 67 -4.86 6.85 -3.01
CA ILE A 67 -4.20 6.01 -1.99
C ILE A 67 -4.04 6.78 -0.68
N VAL A 68 -3.61 8.03 -0.74
CA VAL A 68 -3.45 8.87 0.46
C VAL A 68 -4.79 9.05 1.17
N GLY A 69 -5.87 9.29 0.40
CA GLY A 69 -7.20 9.41 0.97
C GLY A 69 -7.69 8.13 1.63
N LEU A 70 -7.42 6.97 0.99
CA LEU A 70 -7.78 5.68 1.58
C LEU A 70 -7.03 5.43 2.88
N ALA A 71 -5.74 5.80 2.93
CA ALA A 71 -4.94 5.65 4.13
C ALA A 71 -5.55 6.43 5.29
N GLN A 72 -5.96 7.66 5.04
CA GLN A 72 -6.60 8.48 6.07
C GLN A 72 -7.92 7.87 6.52
N GLY A 73 -8.70 7.33 5.59
CA GLY A 73 -9.94 6.67 5.93
C GLY A 73 -9.74 5.46 6.83
N ILE A 74 -8.69 4.68 6.59
CA ILE A 74 -8.34 3.55 7.45
C ILE A 74 -7.98 4.02 8.85
N ALA A 75 -7.16 5.07 8.95
CA ALA A 75 -6.78 5.63 10.25
C ALA A 75 -7.96 6.17 11.02
N ASP A 76 -8.90 6.84 10.33
CA ASP A 76 -10.11 7.37 10.96
C ASP A 76 -10.96 6.24 11.55
N LYS A 77 -11.03 5.12 10.86
CA LYS A 77 -11.82 3.98 11.28
C LYS A 77 -11.15 3.18 12.38
N GLU A 78 -9.82 2.97 12.27
CA GLU A 78 -9.12 2.04 13.14
C GLU A 78 -8.54 2.67 14.38
N PHE A 79 -8.39 3.98 14.40
CA PHE A 79 -7.81 4.68 15.54
C PHE A 79 -8.45 6.05 15.65
N SER A 80 -7.64 7.10 15.79
CA SER A 80 -8.15 8.46 15.99
C SER A 80 -7.88 9.36 14.79
N GLY A 81 -7.68 8.76 13.62
CA GLY A 81 -7.29 9.49 12.44
C GLY A 81 -5.80 9.76 12.37
N ALA A 82 -5.03 9.22 13.32
CA ALA A 82 -3.58 9.38 13.33
C ALA A 82 -2.93 8.18 12.68
N ASP A 83 -2.05 8.42 11.72
CA ASP A 83 -1.32 7.34 11.08
C ASP A 83 0.06 7.80 10.64
N ARG A 84 0.86 6.84 10.25
CA ARG A 84 2.12 7.07 9.56
C ARG A 84 2.03 6.43 8.20
N LEU A 85 2.21 7.22 7.16
CA LEU A 85 2.15 6.75 5.78
C LEU A 85 3.56 6.74 5.22
N VAL A 86 4.02 5.57 4.78
CA VAL A 86 5.40 5.40 4.32
C VAL A 86 5.43 4.76 2.95
N PHE A 87 6.21 5.35 2.06
CA PHE A 87 6.61 4.73 0.80
C PHE A 87 8.13 4.58 0.81
N ASN A 88 8.61 3.36 0.64
CA ASN A 88 10.04 3.12 0.50
C ASN A 88 10.38 3.04 -0.99
N THR A 89 11.40 3.75 -1.42
CA THR A 89 11.84 3.75 -2.81
C THR A 89 13.26 3.23 -2.89
N GLY A 90 13.43 2.12 -3.58
CA GLY A 90 14.75 1.55 -3.81
C GLY A 90 15.17 0.58 -2.71
N LEU A 91 16.05 -0.34 -3.10
CA LEU A 91 16.51 -1.41 -2.23
C LEU A 91 17.19 -0.85 -0.98
N ASP A 92 18.03 0.17 -1.15
CA ASP A 92 18.78 0.74 -0.02
C ASP A 92 17.90 1.42 1.01
N ALA A 93 16.68 1.79 0.63
CA ALA A 93 15.72 2.39 1.54
C ALA A 93 14.72 1.38 2.11
N GLY A 94 14.93 0.10 1.82
CA GLY A 94 14.11 -0.96 2.39
C GLY A 94 12.97 -1.45 1.50
N GLN A 95 12.93 -1.01 0.24
CA GLN A 95 11.93 -1.53 -0.67
C GLN A 95 12.37 -2.91 -1.16
N THR A 96 11.59 -3.94 -0.81
CA THR A 96 11.93 -5.31 -1.19
C THR A 96 10.96 -5.88 -2.24
N VAL A 97 9.81 -5.26 -2.44
CA VAL A 97 8.87 -5.62 -3.50
C VAL A 97 8.73 -4.43 -4.42
N PHE A 98 9.10 -4.62 -5.71
CA PHE A 98 9.12 -3.51 -6.66
C PHE A 98 7.80 -3.35 -7.39
N HIS A 99 6.77 -3.20 -6.61
CA HIS A 99 5.44 -2.76 -6.96
C HIS A 99 5.08 -1.75 -5.87
N VAL A 100 4.86 -0.50 -6.24
CA VAL A 100 4.67 0.57 -5.28
C VAL A 100 3.60 0.20 -4.25
N HIS A 101 3.89 0.44 -2.98
CA HIS A 101 2.93 0.19 -1.91
C HIS A 101 3.12 1.19 -0.80
N ALA A 102 1.98 1.64 -0.27
CA ALA A 102 1.94 2.54 0.87
C ALA A 102 1.79 1.71 2.13
N HIS A 103 2.67 1.93 3.11
CA HIS A 103 2.51 1.33 4.44
C HIS A 103 1.69 2.29 5.28
N VAL A 104 0.55 1.82 5.78
CA VAL A 104 -0.28 2.59 6.70
C VAL A 104 -0.10 1.98 8.08
N LEU A 105 0.51 2.72 8.97
CA LEU A 105 0.79 2.28 10.35
C LEU A 105 -0.10 3.07 11.29
N THR A 106 -0.99 2.38 12.00
CA THR A 106 -1.96 3.04 12.86
C THR A 106 -2.45 2.06 13.94
N GLY A 107 -3.54 2.42 14.64
CA GLY A 107 -4.14 1.56 15.65
C GLY A 107 -3.55 1.74 17.03
N GLU A 108 -2.51 2.54 17.16
CA GLU A 108 -1.82 2.78 18.42
C GLU A 108 -0.98 4.04 18.29
N LYS A 109 -0.53 4.56 19.43
CA LYS A 109 0.39 5.68 19.43
C LYS A 109 1.76 5.20 18.96
N LEU A 110 2.31 5.86 17.96
CA LEU A 110 3.58 5.48 17.36
C LEU A 110 4.68 6.42 17.81
N ASP A 111 5.87 5.87 17.98
CA ASP A 111 7.05 6.66 18.27
C ASP A 111 7.58 7.30 17.00
N GLU A 112 8.29 8.37 17.16
CA GLU A 112 8.93 9.06 16.07
C GLU A 112 10.09 8.24 15.51
#